data_6668309e88074e84c753ced1491380f8
#
_entry.id   6668309e88074e84c753ced1491380f8
#
_cell.length_a   1.000
_cell.length_b   1.000
_cell.length_c   1.000
_cell.angle_alpha   90.00
_cell.angle_beta   90.00
_cell.angle_gamma   90.00
#
_symmetry.space_group_name_H-M   'P 1'
#
loop_
_entity.id
_entity.type
_entity.pdbx_description
1 polymer ?
#
loop_
_entity_poly.entity_id
_entity_poly.type
_entity_poly.pdbx_seq_one_letter_code
_entity_poly.pdbx_strand_id
1 'polypeptide(L)'
;MNKKIIEKKPYFFFFLITIIFLNKPVISIEDSDVLIDRVFMTAVKKSNYQKVDEMLDKDAAVNYKDSKNLVALSYALLNDDKKMFNLLVSNGANTKVTILNEISLLIYYVNIQKYSLIEDLVKSGIDLNFQDKLGMTALMHSIEKGNVNAVNSLVRENFDKALTDFSGKTIYDYADSSRNLLIKKLVKSLNISN
;
A
#
# COMPACT_ATOMS: atom_id res chain seq x y z
N MET A 1 57.41 27.38 -62.52
CA MET A 1 56.30 28.03 -61.82
C MET A 1 55.27 26.92 -61.45
N ASN A 2 55.41 26.37 -60.26
CA ASN A 2 54.49 25.30 -59.81
C ASN A 2 53.40 25.88 -58.94
N LYS A 3 52.13 25.79 -59.39
CA LYS A 3 50.97 26.10 -58.61
C LYS A 3 50.57 24.85 -57.76
N LYS A 4 50.74 24.93 -56.43
CA LYS A 4 50.19 23.98 -55.47
C LYS A 4 48.71 24.18 -55.37
N ILE A 5 47.92 23.16 -55.76
CA ILE A 5 46.51 23.06 -55.51
C ILE A 5 46.35 22.58 -54.06
N ILE A 6 45.70 23.40 -53.21
CA ILE A 6 45.38 23.04 -51.86
C ILE A 6 44.01 22.34 -51.89
N GLU A 7 44.02 21.01 -51.74
CA GLU A 7 42.79 20.22 -51.51
C GLU A 7 42.22 20.57 -50.14
N LYS A 8 41.03 21.16 -50.10
CA LYS A 8 40.22 21.33 -48.89
C LYS A 8 39.59 19.99 -48.54
N LYS A 9 40.03 19.36 -47.47
CA LYS A 9 39.46 18.14 -46.91
C LYS A 9 38.05 18.36 -46.37
N PRO A 10 37.10 17.41 -46.56
CA PRO A 10 35.72 17.57 -46.15
C PRO A 10 35.50 17.06 -44.68
N TYR A 11 36.19 17.69 -43.71
CA TYR A 11 35.98 17.34 -42.29
C TYR A 11 34.83 18.11 -41.64
N PHE A 12 34.21 19.05 -42.36
CA PHE A 12 33.14 19.86 -41.77
C PHE A 12 31.76 19.18 -41.74
N PHE A 13 31.55 18.13 -42.53
CA PHE A 13 30.29 17.44 -42.61
C PHE A 13 30.11 16.32 -41.57
N PHE A 14 31.22 15.77 -41.04
CA PHE A 14 31.18 14.74 -40.00
C PHE A 14 30.93 15.30 -38.60
N PHE A 15 31.24 16.57 -38.35
CA PHE A 15 31.05 17.20 -37.05
C PHE A 15 29.57 17.59 -36.77
N LEU A 16 28.75 17.76 -37.83
CA LEU A 16 27.34 18.11 -37.67
C LEU A 16 26.44 16.89 -37.38
N ILE A 17 26.87 15.70 -37.81
CA ILE A 17 26.08 14.46 -37.58
C ILE A 17 26.27 13.94 -36.16
N THR A 18 27.44 14.16 -35.53
CA THR A 18 27.70 13.74 -34.14
C THR A 18 26.99 14.60 -33.14
N ILE A 19 26.64 15.86 -33.43
CA ILE A 19 25.90 16.75 -32.52
C ILE A 19 24.42 16.41 -32.48
N ILE A 20 23.83 15.83 -33.55
CA ILE A 20 22.41 15.48 -33.61
C ILE A 20 22.11 14.21 -32.79
N PHE A 21 23.10 13.33 -32.57
CA PHE A 21 22.94 12.13 -31.72
C PHE A 21 23.20 12.37 -30.23
N LEU A 22 23.78 13.52 -29.85
CA LEU A 22 24.10 13.87 -28.47
C LEU A 22 22.96 14.58 -27.72
N ASN A 23 21.83 14.90 -28.41
CA ASN A 23 20.68 15.54 -27.79
C ASN A 23 19.44 14.63 -27.65
N LYS A 24 19.62 13.30 -27.55
CA LYS A 24 18.58 12.51 -26.91
C LYS A 24 18.65 12.82 -25.42
N PRO A 25 17.53 13.22 -24.79
CA PRO A 25 17.51 13.30 -23.35
C PRO A 25 17.93 11.93 -22.83
N VAL A 26 19.05 11.89 -22.09
CA VAL A 26 19.41 10.72 -21.30
C VAL A 26 18.33 10.67 -20.23
N ILE A 27 17.26 9.91 -20.50
CA ILE A 27 16.33 9.51 -19.45
C ILE A 27 17.20 8.71 -18.51
N SER A 28 17.47 9.25 -17.32
CA SER A 28 18.24 8.51 -16.32
C SER A 28 17.48 7.22 -15.99
N ILE A 29 18.20 6.17 -15.67
CA ILE A 29 17.58 4.89 -15.28
C ILE A 29 16.57 5.14 -14.15
N GLU A 30 16.91 6.04 -13.20
CA GLU A 30 16.00 6.48 -12.12
C GLU A 30 14.67 7.07 -12.63
N ASP A 31 14.67 7.87 -13.70
CA ASP A 31 13.44 8.44 -14.27
C ASP A 31 12.54 7.37 -14.91
N SER A 32 13.15 6.30 -15.47
CA SER A 32 12.39 5.19 -16.07
C SER A 32 11.71 4.35 -15.00
N ASP A 33 12.38 4.07 -13.88
CA ASP A 33 11.85 3.25 -12.79
C ASP A 33 10.69 3.96 -12.09
N VAL A 34 10.84 5.26 -11.80
CA VAL A 34 9.74 6.09 -11.26
C VAL A 34 8.53 6.11 -12.20
N LEU A 35 8.73 6.09 -13.52
CA LEU A 35 7.64 6.03 -14.48
C LEU A 35 6.93 4.67 -14.45
N ILE A 36 7.69 3.57 -14.36
CA ILE A 36 7.15 2.20 -14.25
C ILE A 36 6.28 2.08 -13.00
N ASP A 37 6.77 2.52 -11.84
CA ASP A 37 6.05 2.50 -10.57
C ASP A 37 4.75 3.32 -10.60
N ARG A 38 4.75 4.47 -11.25
CA ARG A 38 3.55 5.31 -11.41
C ARG A 38 2.51 4.66 -12.33
N VAL A 39 2.95 4.00 -13.39
CA VAL A 39 2.06 3.24 -14.30
C VAL A 39 1.49 2.04 -13.56
N PHE A 40 2.33 1.29 -12.82
CA PHE A 40 1.91 0.20 -11.96
C PHE A 40 0.82 0.63 -10.96
N MET A 41 1.07 1.68 -10.18
CA MET A 41 0.09 2.22 -9.22
C MET A 41 -1.22 2.64 -9.91
N THR A 42 -1.14 3.21 -11.11
CA THR A 42 -2.33 3.58 -11.89
C THR A 42 -3.12 2.36 -12.33
N ALA A 43 -2.43 1.29 -12.74
CA ALA A 43 -3.04 0.02 -13.11
C ALA A 43 -3.75 -0.65 -11.92
N VAL A 44 -3.11 -0.66 -10.74
CA VAL A 44 -3.71 -1.16 -9.49
C VAL A 44 -4.98 -0.37 -9.13
N LYS A 45 -4.93 0.96 -9.15
CA LYS A 45 -6.08 1.85 -8.87
C LYS A 45 -7.29 1.55 -9.77
N LYS A 46 -7.04 1.08 -10.99
CA LYS A 46 -8.08 0.77 -11.99
C LYS A 46 -8.43 -0.72 -12.05
N SER A 47 -7.89 -1.56 -11.17
CA SER A 47 -8.01 -3.02 -11.20
C SER A 47 -7.66 -3.62 -12.57
N ASN A 48 -6.68 -3.03 -13.27
CA ASN A 48 -6.19 -3.53 -14.56
C ASN A 48 -5.10 -4.59 -14.33
N TYR A 49 -5.52 -5.84 -14.10
CA TYR A 49 -4.64 -6.97 -13.76
C TYR A 49 -3.56 -7.21 -14.81
N GLN A 50 -3.92 -7.21 -16.09
CA GLN A 50 -2.96 -7.44 -17.18
C GLN A 50 -1.83 -6.39 -17.16
N LYS A 51 -2.20 -5.12 -16.92
CA LYS A 51 -1.20 -4.04 -16.86
C LYS A 51 -0.38 -4.10 -15.58
N VAL A 52 -0.95 -4.59 -14.48
CA VAL A 52 -0.22 -4.84 -13.23
C VAL A 52 0.84 -5.93 -13.46
N ASP A 53 0.47 -7.07 -14.05
CA ASP A 53 1.41 -8.15 -14.37
C ASP A 53 2.52 -7.65 -15.30
N GLU A 54 2.17 -6.91 -16.38
CA GLU A 54 3.16 -6.32 -17.29
C GLU A 54 4.16 -5.38 -16.58
N MET A 55 3.71 -4.62 -15.58
CA MET A 55 4.59 -3.72 -14.84
C MET A 55 5.47 -4.46 -13.84
N LEU A 56 4.93 -5.50 -13.20
CA LEU A 56 5.71 -6.38 -12.31
C LEU A 56 6.81 -7.12 -13.09
N ASP A 57 6.51 -7.59 -14.32
CA ASP A 57 7.50 -8.19 -15.23
C ASP A 57 8.61 -7.20 -15.65
N LYS A 58 8.36 -5.91 -15.51
CA LYS A 58 9.32 -4.80 -15.75
C LYS A 58 9.95 -4.28 -14.45
N ASP A 59 9.95 -5.08 -13.41
CA ASP A 59 10.53 -4.78 -12.11
C ASP A 59 9.90 -3.58 -11.38
N ALA A 60 8.59 -3.31 -11.59
CA ALA A 60 7.88 -2.31 -10.81
C ALA A 60 8.00 -2.60 -9.31
N ALA A 61 8.31 -1.59 -8.52
CA ALA A 61 8.46 -1.73 -7.08
C ALA A 61 7.08 -1.93 -6.43
N VAL A 62 6.72 -3.19 -6.13
CA VAL A 62 5.41 -3.57 -5.56
C VAL A 62 5.06 -2.82 -4.26
N ASN A 63 6.08 -2.39 -3.51
CA ASN A 63 5.96 -1.65 -2.26
C ASN A 63 6.18 -0.13 -2.42
N TYR A 64 6.18 0.37 -3.66
CA TYR A 64 6.27 1.79 -3.93
C TYR A 64 5.18 2.57 -3.19
N LYS A 65 5.56 3.70 -2.59
CA LYS A 65 4.63 4.64 -1.95
C LYS A 65 4.38 5.83 -2.88
N ASP A 66 3.13 6.08 -3.16
CA ASP A 66 2.74 7.24 -3.98
C ASP A 66 2.81 8.57 -3.17
N SER A 67 2.49 9.68 -3.83
CA SER A 67 2.50 11.01 -3.21
C SER A 67 1.54 11.16 -2.02
N LYS A 68 0.60 10.24 -1.85
CA LYS A 68 -0.31 10.16 -0.69
C LYS A 68 0.22 9.25 0.42
N ASN A 69 1.46 8.75 0.30
CA ASN A 69 2.05 7.77 1.20
C ASN A 69 1.24 6.45 1.28
N LEU A 70 0.59 6.06 0.17
CA LEU A 70 -0.14 4.82 0.03
C LEU A 70 0.64 3.84 -0.85
N VAL A 71 0.55 2.55 -0.53
CA VAL A 71 1.10 1.43 -1.31
C VAL A 71 0.01 0.79 -2.19
N ALA A 72 0.41 -0.06 -3.13
CA ALA A 72 -0.52 -0.78 -4.01
C ALA A 72 -1.60 -1.55 -3.23
N LEU A 73 -1.23 -2.23 -2.13
CA LEU A 73 -2.19 -2.92 -1.26
C LEU A 73 -3.27 -2.00 -0.70
N SER A 74 -2.97 -0.73 -0.42
CA SER A 74 -3.97 0.23 0.07
C SER A 74 -5.10 0.44 -0.92
N TYR A 75 -4.80 0.42 -2.21
CA TYR A 75 -5.80 0.57 -3.28
C TYR A 75 -6.58 -0.71 -3.53
N ALA A 76 -5.94 -1.89 -3.42
CA ALA A 76 -6.65 -3.16 -3.44
C ALA A 76 -7.68 -3.24 -2.29
N LEU A 77 -7.29 -2.81 -1.09
CA LEU A 77 -8.18 -2.71 0.07
C LEU A 77 -9.28 -1.67 -0.14
N LEU A 78 -8.96 -0.48 -0.68
CA LEU A 78 -9.94 0.57 -0.97
C LEU A 78 -11.01 0.09 -1.97
N ASN A 79 -10.61 -0.69 -2.98
CA ASN A 79 -11.51 -1.23 -3.99
C ASN A 79 -12.22 -2.53 -3.52
N ASP A 80 -11.86 -3.08 -2.36
CA ASP A 80 -12.32 -4.39 -1.87
C ASP A 80 -11.96 -5.53 -2.85
N ASP A 81 -10.84 -5.38 -3.54
CA ASP A 81 -10.39 -6.23 -4.65
C ASP A 81 -9.50 -7.36 -4.15
N LYS A 82 -10.13 -8.46 -3.74
CA LYS A 82 -9.44 -9.66 -3.26
C LYS A 82 -8.46 -10.24 -4.27
N LYS A 83 -8.82 -10.21 -5.56
CA LYS A 83 -7.95 -10.76 -6.61
C LYS A 83 -6.68 -9.92 -6.73
N MET A 84 -6.81 -8.59 -6.72
CA MET A 84 -5.66 -7.67 -6.73
C MET A 84 -4.83 -7.81 -5.46
N PHE A 85 -5.47 -7.91 -4.29
CA PHE A 85 -4.78 -8.15 -3.02
C PHE A 85 -3.90 -9.39 -3.10
N ASN A 86 -4.47 -10.54 -3.53
CA ASN A 86 -3.73 -11.78 -3.65
C ASN A 86 -2.60 -11.70 -4.69
N LEU A 87 -2.84 -11.06 -5.83
CA LEU A 87 -1.82 -10.83 -6.85
C LEU A 87 -0.63 -10.05 -6.29
N LEU A 88 -0.90 -8.97 -5.56
CA LEU A 88 0.16 -8.14 -4.96
C LEU A 88 0.93 -8.90 -3.88
N VAL A 89 0.24 -9.64 -2.99
CA VAL A 89 0.88 -10.41 -1.92
C VAL A 89 1.74 -11.52 -2.51
N SER A 90 1.28 -12.23 -3.54
CA SER A 90 2.08 -13.27 -4.22
C SER A 90 3.32 -12.73 -4.92
N ASN A 91 3.34 -11.43 -5.26
CA ASN A 91 4.50 -10.71 -5.82
C ASN A 91 5.30 -9.94 -4.76
N GLY A 92 5.19 -10.28 -3.48
CA GLY A 92 6.04 -9.74 -2.42
C GLY A 92 5.57 -8.40 -1.83
N ALA A 93 4.29 -8.06 -1.98
CA ALA A 93 3.76 -6.89 -1.30
C ALA A 93 3.81 -7.06 0.23
N ASN A 94 4.38 -6.08 0.91
CA ASN A 94 4.56 -6.11 2.36
C ASN A 94 3.28 -5.64 3.07
N THR A 95 2.60 -6.56 3.76
CA THR A 95 1.39 -6.25 4.53
C THR A 95 1.67 -5.57 5.87
N LYS A 96 2.93 -5.62 6.36
CA LYS A 96 3.35 -4.99 7.63
C LYS A 96 3.80 -3.54 7.47
N VAL A 97 3.67 -2.97 6.29
CA VAL A 97 4.03 -1.57 6.03
C VAL A 97 3.06 -0.62 6.74
N THR A 98 3.60 0.48 7.25
CA THR A 98 2.79 1.61 7.71
C THR A 98 2.58 2.63 6.59
N ILE A 99 1.41 3.22 6.54
CA ILE A 99 0.97 4.19 5.53
C ILE A 99 0.39 5.45 6.21
N LEU A 100 0.15 6.51 5.44
CA LEU A 100 -0.43 7.76 5.92
C LEU A 100 0.32 8.28 7.17
N ASN A 101 -0.39 8.47 8.27
CA ASN A 101 0.16 8.93 9.55
C ASN A 101 0.68 7.76 10.42
N GLU A 102 1.42 6.81 9.79
CA GLU A 102 2.00 5.64 10.47
C GLU A 102 0.95 4.65 10.99
N ILE A 103 -0.18 4.49 10.28
CA ILE A 103 -1.16 3.47 10.58
C ILE A 103 -0.87 2.17 9.81
N SER A 104 -1.25 1.01 10.37
CA SER A 104 -1.18 -0.26 9.66
C SER A 104 -2.23 -0.36 8.54
N LEU A 105 -2.01 -1.25 7.57
CA LEU A 105 -3.02 -1.53 6.54
C LEU A 105 -4.35 -2.00 7.13
N LEU A 106 -4.33 -2.72 8.26
CA LEU A 106 -5.55 -3.16 8.93
C LEU A 106 -6.32 -1.99 9.54
N ILE A 107 -5.62 -1.07 10.24
CA ILE A 107 -6.25 0.16 10.78
C ILE A 107 -6.80 0.99 9.61
N TYR A 108 -6.06 1.15 8.52
CA TYR A 108 -6.56 1.83 7.33
C TYR A 108 -7.85 1.20 6.82
N TYR A 109 -7.87 -0.13 6.69
CA TYR A 109 -9.01 -0.86 6.13
C TYR A 109 -10.29 -0.73 6.97
N VAL A 110 -10.18 -0.86 8.30
CA VAL A 110 -11.33 -0.66 9.19
C VAL A 110 -11.76 0.81 9.24
N ASN A 111 -10.83 1.75 9.09
CA ASN A 111 -11.12 3.19 9.07
C ASN A 111 -11.93 3.63 7.83
N ILE A 112 -11.75 2.96 6.69
CA ILE A 112 -12.60 3.16 5.51
C ILE A 112 -13.90 2.33 5.55
N GLN A 113 -14.27 1.79 6.72
CA GLN A 113 -15.50 1.03 6.98
C GLN A 113 -15.63 -0.27 6.19
N LYS A 114 -14.49 -0.90 5.84
CA LYS A 114 -14.43 -2.18 5.12
C LYS A 114 -14.07 -3.32 6.07
N TYR A 115 -14.34 -4.57 5.65
CA TYR A 115 -14.11 -5.75 6.48
C TYR A 115 -13.92 -7.06 5.71
N SER A 116 -14.29 -7.14 4.43
CA SER A 116 -14.34 -8.40 3.68
C SER A 116 -12.98 -9.07 3.54
N LEU A 117 -11.86 -8.30 3.55
CA LEU A 117 -10.49 -8.79 3.43
C LEU A 117 -9.74 -8.87 4.78
N ILE A 118 -10.44 -8.74 5.94
CA ILE A 118 -9.77 -8.84 7.25
C ILE A 118 -9.10 -10.20 7.41
N GLU A 119 -9.79 -11.31 7.06
CA GLU A 119 -9.20 -12.64 7.15
C GLU A 119 -7.97 -12.82 6.23
N ASP A 120 -8.00 -12.23 5.03
CA ASP A 120 -6.88 -12.29 4.11
C ASP A 120 -5.68 -11.49 4.65
N LEU A 121 -5.92 -10.32 5.24
CA LEU A 121 -4.90 -9.54 5.95
C LEU A 121 -4.31 -10.31 7.13
N VAL A 122 -5.14 -10.94 7.95
CA VAL A 122 -4.68 -11.76 9.08
C VAL A 122 -3.83 -12.94 8.61
N LYS A 123 -4.28 -13.68 7.59
CA LYS A 123 -3.53 -14.78 6.98
C LYS A 123 -2.20 -14.33 6.39
N SER A 124 -2.08 -13.09 5.96
CA SER A 124 -0.81 -12.51 5.48
C SER A 124 0.16 -12.14 6.61
N GLY A 125 -0.21 -12.35 7.87
CA GLY A 125 0.63 -12.13 9.04
C GLY A 125 0.72 -10.66 9.48
N ILE A 126 -0.34 -9.87 9.25
CA ILE A 126 -0.43 -8.51 9.78
C ILE A 126 -0.48 -8.53 11.31
N ASP A 127 0.12 -7.51 11.94
CA ASP A 127 0.10 -7.36 13.38
C ASP A 127 -1.27 -6.80 13.83
N LEU A 128 -2.04 -7.62 14.56
CA LEU A 128 -3.34 -7.25 15.12
C LEU A 128 -3.21 -6.32 16.34
N ASN A 129 -2.04 -6.34 16.99
CA ASN A 129 -1.74 -5.55 18.18
C ASN A 129 -1.06 -4.22 17.84
N PHE A 130 -0.85 -3.94 16.55
CA PHE A 130 -0.30 -2.66 16.12
C PHE A 130 -1.16 -1.50 16.65
N GLN A 131 -0.51 -0.55 17.32
CA GLN A 131 -1.13 0.66 17.85
C GLN A 131 -0.72 1.89 17.04
N ASP A 132 -1.69 2.72 16.69
CA ASP A 132 -1.45 4.00 16.01
C ASP A 132 -0.95 5.08 16.98
N LYS A 133 -0.88 6.33 16.52
CA LYS A 133 -0.43 7.49 17.32
C LYS A 133 -1.34 7.83 18.52
N LEU A 134 -2.52 7.25 18.60
CA LEU A 134 -3.42 7.36 19.75
C LEU A 134 -3.34 6.14 20.67
N GLY A 135 -2.52 5.15 20.33
CA GLY A 135 -2.47 3.87 21.01
C GLY A 135 -3.62 2.94 20.64
N MET A 136 -4.40 3.27 19.60
CA MET A 136 -5.56 2.48 19.22
C MET A 136 -5.18 1.35 18.27
N THR A 137 -5.73 0.15 18.53
CA THR A 137 -5.64 -1.00 17.64
C THR A 137 -6.76 -0.97 16.58
N ALA A 138 -6.64 -1.82 15.55
CA ALA A 138 -7.71 -1.97 14.55
C ALA A 138 -9.06 -2.38 15.17
N LEU A 139 -9.04 -3.21 16.23
CA LEU A 139 -10.27 -3.61 16.93
C LEU A 139 -10.88 -2.43 17.68
N MET A 140 -10.08 -1.60 18.38
CA MET A 140 -10.57 -0.39 19.05
C MET A 140 -11.24 0.56 18.06
N HIS A 141 -10.60 0.83 16.90
CA HIS A 141 -11.20 1.61 15.82
C HIS A 141 -12.50 1.01 15.28
N SER A 142 -12.55 -0.32 15.13
CA SER A 142 -13.77 -1.00 14.63
C SER A 142 -14.94 -0.84 15.60
N ILE A 143 -14.69 -0.91 16.91
CA ILE A 143 -15.69 -0.74 17.96
C ILE A 143 -16.16 0.72 17.99
N GLU A 144 -15.25 1.67 17.99
CA GLU A 144 -15.55 3.11 18.00
C GLU A 144 -16.43 3.51 16.81
N LYS A 145 -16.07 3.00 15.60
CA LYS A 145 -16.84 3.26 14.37
C LYS A 145 -18.15 2.50 14.25
N GLY A 146 -18.43 1.58 15.17
CA GLY A 146 -19.62 0.75 15.11
C GLY A 146 -19.63 -0.26 13.97
N ASN A 147 -18.46 -0.62 13.43
CA ASN A 147 -18.35 -1.60 12.34
C ASN A 147 -18.48 -3.04 12.87
N VAL A 148 -19.72 -3.50 13.02
CA VAL A 148 -20.04 -4.83 13.58
C VAL A 148 -19.32 -5.96 12.85
N ASN A 149 -19.25 -5.90 11.53
CA ASN A 149 -18.63 -6.95 10.73
C ASN A 149 -17.11 -7.02 10.96
N ALA A 150 -16.45 -5.86 11.02
CA ALA A 150 -15.02 -5.81 11.35
C ALA A 150 -14.76 -6.32 12.79
N VAL A 151 -15.58 -5.88 13.77
CA VAL A 151 -15.49 -6.38 15.15
C VAL A 151 -15.67 -7.89 15.17
N ASN A 152 -16.70 -8.43 14.51
CA ASN A 152 -16.98 -9.86 14.49
C ASN A 152 -15.84 -10.69 13.83
N SER A 153 -15.16 -10.15 12.82
CA SER A 153 -14.00 -10.82 12.23
C SER A 153 -12.79 -10.78 13.18
N LEU A 154 -12.50 -9.60 13.76
CA LEU A 154 -11.31 -9.40 14.58
C LEU A 154 -11.37 -10.11 15.95
N VAL A 155 -12.53 -10.19 16.60
CA VAL A 155 -12.67 -10.86 17.92
C VAL A 155 -12.45 -12.38 17.86
N ARG A 156 -12.43 -12.98 16.67
CA ARG A 156 -12.15 -14.41 16.47
C ARG A 156 -10.65 -14.72 16.37
N GLU A 157 -9.84 -13.70 16.22
CA GLU A 157 -8.40 -13.82 16.01
C GLU A 157 -7.66 -13.77 17.35
N ASN A 158 -6.37 -14.17 17.31
CA ASN A 158 -5.52 -14.11 18.49
C ASN A 158 -4.88 -12.72 18.61
N PHE A 159 -5.37 -11.90 19.53
CA PHE A 159 -4.85 -10.57 19.81
C PHE A 159 -4.73 -10.34 21.33
N ASP A 160 -3.96 -9.34 21.73
CA ASP A 160 -3.80 -8.98 23.13
C ASP A 160 -5.01 -8.17 23.63
N LYS A 161 -5.81 -8.80 24.53
CA LYS A 161 -7.01 -8.20 25.11
C LYS A 161 -6.68 -7.13 26.18
N ALA A 162 -5.45 -7.11 26.68
CA ALA A 162 -5.02 -6.20 27.76
C ALA A 162 -4.51 -4.86 27.25
N LEU A 163 -4.32 -4.71 25.93
CA LEU A 163 -3.85 -3.45 25.36
C LEU A 163 -4.82 -2.31 25.65
N THR A 164 -4.24 -1.17 26.04
CA THR A 164 -4.94 0.10 26.21
C THR A 164 -4.48 1.12 25.19
N ASP A 165 -5.36 2.04 24.82
CA ASP A 165 -4.95 3.25 24.13
C ASP A 165 -4.11 4.16 25.05
N PHE A 166 -3.56 5.26 24.55
CA PHE A 166 -2.75 6.17 25.35
C PHE A 166 -3.54 6.96 26.39
N SER A 167 -4.88 6.87 26.41
CA SER A 167 -5.74 7.37 27.48
C SER A 167 -6.06 6.31 28.56
N GLY A 168 -5.57 5.09 28.39
CA GLY A 168 -5.78 3.96 29.28
C GLY A 168 -7.06 3.17 29.02
N LYS A 169 -7.78 3.40 27.91
CA LYS A 169 -9.01 2.67 27.56
C LYS A 169 -8.69 1.35 26.89
N THR A 170 -9.37 0.30 27.33
CA THR A 170 -9.35 -1.04 26.76
C THR A 170 -10.44 -1.20 25.67
N ILE A 171 -10.42 -2.34 24.96
CA ILE A 171 -11.52 -2.72 24.05
C ILE A 171 -12.87 -2.81 24.79
N TYR A 172 -12.86 -3.15 26.08
CA TYR A 172 -14.07 -3.25 26.91
C TYR A 172 -14.67 -1.86 27.17
N ASP A 173 -13.84 -0.84 27.46
CA ASP A 173 -14.28 0.53 27.66
C ASP A 173 -14.88 1.12 26.38
N TYR A 174 -14.25 0.83 25.23
CA TYR A 174 -14.82 1.19 23.91
C TYR A 174 -16.15 0.52 23.66
N ALA A 175 -16.28 -0.79 23.98
CA ALA A 175 -17.53 -1.52 23.79
C ALA A 175 -18.62 -1.00 24.72
N ASP A 176 -18.32 -0.71 25.99
CA ASP A 176 -19.31 -0.17 26.94
C ASP A 176 -19.80 1.24 26.53
N SER A 177 -18.97 2.02 25.88
CA SER A 177 -19.33 3.32 25.30
C SER A 177 -20.11 3.21 23.99
N SER A 178 -20.07 2.06 23.31
CA SER A 178 -20.74 1.85 22.02
C SER A 178 -22.26 1.90 22.18
N ARG A 179 -22.95 2.50 21.21
CA ARG A 179 -24.41 2.44 21.11
C ARG A 179 -24.93 1.11 20.52
N ASN A 180 -24.02 0.30 19.97
CA ASN A 180 -24.38 -0.95 19.29
C ASN A 180 -24.37 -2.13 20.28
N LEU A 181 -25.54 -2.67 20.58
CA LEU A 181 -25.70 -3.79 21.52
C LEU A 181 -24.98 -5.06 21.05
N LEU A 182 -24.89 -5.29 19.75
CA LEU A 182 -24.19 -6.48 19.22
C LEU A 182 -22.69 -6.39 19.46
N ILE A 183 -22.08 -5.21 19.26
CA ILE A 183 -20.67 -4.97 19.60
C ILE A 183 -20.43 -5.22 21.09
N LYS A 184 -21.28 -4.67 21.98
CA LYS A 184 -21.18 -4.94 23.42
C LYS A 184 -21.19 -6.44 23.72
N LYS A 185 -22.12 -7.17 23.08
CA LYS A 185 -22.25 -8.62 23.26
C LYS A 185 -20.98 -9.36 22.75
N LEU A 186 -20.52 -9.04 21.55
CA LEU A 186 -19.34 -9.67 20.95
C LEU A 186 -18.07 -9.48 21.83
N VAL A 187 -17.83 -8.26 22.31
CA VAL A 187 -16.65 -7.98 23.13
C VAL A 187 -16.77 -8.60 24.53
N LYS A 188 -17.95 -8.55 25.15
CA LYS A 188 -18.17 -9.20 26.46
C LYS A 188 -17.99 -10.71 26.44
N SER A 189 -18.30 -11.37 25.32
CA SER A 189 -18.09 -12.82 25.19
C SER A 189 -16.61 -13.23 25.29
N LEU A 190 -15.64 -12.32 25.04
CA LEU A 190 -14.22 -12.58 25.14
C LEU A 190 -13.75 -12.85 26.59
N ASN A 191 -14.50 -12.40 27.60
CA ASN A 191 -14.20 -12.65 29.03
C ASN A 191 -14.66 -14.04 29.49
N ILE A 192 -15.50 -14.72 28.74
CA ILE A 192 -16.11 -16.01 29.12
C ILE A 192 -15.29 -17.19 28.58
N SER A 193 -14.38 -16.94 27.65
CA SER A 193 -13.62 -17.95 26.90
C SER A 193 -12.22 -18.22 27.50
N ASN A 194 -12.02 -17.95 28.80
CA ASN A 194 -10.77 -18.26 29.54
C ASN A 194 -10.98 -19.48 30.44
#